data_a1f9c9b5278e3b5a09eedcfb13f500cd
#
_entry.id   a1f9c9b5278e3b5a09eedcfb13f500cd
#
_cell.length_a   1.000
_cell.length_b   1.000
_cell.length_c   1.000
_cell.angle_alpha   90.00
_cell.angle_beta   90.00
_cell.angle_gamma   90.00
#
_symmetry.space_group_name_H-M   'P 1'
#
loop_
_entity.id
_entity.type
_entity.pdbx_description
1 polymer ?
#
loop_
_entity_poly.entity_id
_entity_poly.type
_entity_poly.pdbx_seq_one_letter_code
_entity_poly.pdbx_strand_id
1 'polypeptide(L)'
;LLKEFNFSTNIFNWEEFKLFDQYFERILVSKGTFLIKEGETERYSYFVFEGILRCWLLNYNGEEQTFWFCKEGTFSMSNISFTLQTRSAFNVQTIVDSVIYRIDKKQVNELYTAIPKVKTVFEDLNAILLNKLLKRNIDLIKYSPE
;
A
#
# COMPACT_ATOMS: atom_id res chain seq x y z
N LEU A 1 -4.45 1.31 14.57
CA LEU A 1 -3.84 1.49 13.25
C LEU A 1 -2.60 2.39 13.33
N LEU A 2 -2.69 3.63 13.80
CA LEU A 2 -1.57 4.58 13.83
C LEU A 2 -0.42 4.18 14.77
N LYS A 3 -0.65 3.41 15.82
CA LYS A 3 0.44 2.87 16.66
C LYS A 3 1.38 1.95 15.88
N GLU A 4 0.84 1.30 14.84
CA GLU A 4 1.57 0.39 13.95
C GLU A 4 2.30 1.15 12.81
N PHE A 5 1.87 2.39 12.53
CA PHE A 5 2.45 3.19 11.46
C PHE A 5 3.85 3.72 11.73
N ASN A 6 4.47 3.49 12.86
CA ASN A 6 5.74 4.13 13.24
C ASN A 6 5.72 5.66 13.07
N PHE A 7 4.53 6.25 12.99
CA PHE A 7 4.38 7.69 13.02
C PHE A 7 4.71 8.18 14.43
N SER A 8 5.55 9.16 14.52
CA SER A 8 5.73 9.85 15.78
C SER A 8 4.34 10.24 16.29
N THR A 9 4.03 9.84 17.50
CA THR A 9 2.77 10.09 18.20
C THR A 9 2.37 11.58 18.27
N ASN A 10 3.17 12.46 17.69
CA ASN A 10 3.03 13.91 17.67
C ASN A 10 2.28 14.46 16.43
N ILE A 11 1.98 13.65 15.42
CA ILE A 11 1.30 14.14 14.20
C ILE A 11 -0.20 14.31 14.43
N PHE A 12 -0.82 13.38 15.15
CA PHE A 12 -2.25 13.38 15.43
C PHE A 12 -2.51 13.51 16.93
N ASN A 13 -3.46 14.36 17.33
CA ASN A 13 -4.02 14.30 18.66
C ASN A 13 -4.98 13.10 18.81
N TRP A 14 -5.43 12.83 20.03
CA TRP A 14 -6.28 11.66 20.31
C TRP A 14 -7.62 11.67 19.57
N GLU A 15 -8.25 12.84 19.44
CA GLU A 15 -9.53 12.97 18.71
C GLU A 15 -9.36 12.78 17.20
N GLU A 16 -8.31 13.34 16.64
CA GLU A 16 -7.94 13.12 15.22
C GLU A 16 -7.61 11.65 14.96
N PHE A 17 -6.95 10.99 15.90
CA PHE A 17 -6.64 9.56 15.81
C PHE A 17 -7.91 8.70 15.76
N LYS A 18 -8.85 8.93 16.68
CA LYS A 18 -10.13 8.20 16.69
C LYS A 18 -10.90 8.42 15.41
N LEU A 19 -10.93 9.65 14.91
CA LEU A 19 -11.60 10.00 13.68
C LEU A 19 -10.94 9.31 12.48
N PHE A 20 -9.62 9.34 12.38
CA PHE A 20 -8.85 8.65 11.34
C PHE A 20 -9.17 7.15 11.28
N ASP A 21 -9.19 6.47 12.43
CA ASP A 21 -9.42 5.02 12.51
C ASP A 21 -10.81 4.62 12.01
N GLN A 22 -11.82 5.47 12.17
CA GLN A 22 -13.19 5.22 11.71
C GLN A 22 -13.35 5.15 10.18
N TYR A 23 -12.42 5.73 9.43
CA TYR A 23 -12.47 5.70 7.96
C TYR A 23 -11.94 4.41 7.36
N PHE A 24 -11.26 3.58 8.14
CA PHE A 24 -10.69 2.33 7.66
C PHE A 24 -11.55 1.13 8.02
N GLU A 25 -11.79 0.27 7.05
CA GLU A 25 -12.44 -1.02 7.26
C GLU A 25 -11.39 -2.11 7.49
N ARG A 26 -11.52 -2.83 8.61
CA ARG A 26 -10.69 -4.01 8.91
C ARG A 26 -11.28 -5.23 8.22
N ILE A 27 -10.47 -5.90 7.40
CA ILE A 27 -10.85 -7.14 6.69
C ILE A 27 -9.88 -8.28 7.01
N LEU A 28 -10.42 -9.50 7.04
CA LEU A 28 -9.66 -10.73 7.08
C LEU A 28 -9.58 -11.29 5.67
N VAL A 29 -8.37 -11.60 5.21
CA VAL A 29 -8.11 -12.03 3.84
C VAL A 29 -7.33 -13.33 3.86
N SER A 30 -7.89 -14.37 3.25
CA SER A 30 -7.25 -15.68 3.18
C SER A 30 -6.02 -15.66 2.28
N LYS A 31 -5.07 -16.54 2.58
CA LYS A 31 -3.91 -16.82 1.72
C LYS A 31 -4.34 -17.02 0.25
N GLY A 32 -3.58 -16.46 -0.68
CA GLY A 32 -3.82 -16.61 -2.12
C GLY A 32 -4.86 -15.66 -2.71
N THR A 33 -5.44 -14.76 -1.90
CA THR A 33 -6.43 -13.79 -2.38
C THR A 33 -5.76 -12.65 -3.13
N PHE A 34 -6.29 -12.33 -4.32
CA PHE A 34 -5.89 -11.14 -5.06
C PHE A 34 -6.58 -9.91 -4.47
N LEU A 35 -5.80 -8.89 -4.13
CA LEU A 35 -6.33 -7.56 -3.82
C LEU A 35 -6.58 -6.76 -5.10
N ILE A 36 -5.69 -6.91 -6.08
CA ILE A 36 -5.85 -6.38 -7.44
C ILE A 36 -5.14 -7.30 -8.43
N LYS A 37 -5.68 -7.39 -9.64
CA LYS A 37 -5.03 -8.04 -10.78
C LYS A 37 -4.48 -7.02 -11.75
N GLU A 38 -3.44 -7.41 -12.48
CA GLU A 38 -2.91 -6.63 -13.60
C GLU A 38 -4.03 -6.22 -14.56
N GLY A 39 -4.02 -4.96 -14.98
CA GLY A 39 -5.04 -4.38 -15.86
C GLY A 39 -6.28 -3.83 -15.17
N GLU A 40 -6.52 -4.14 -13.90
CA GLU A 40 -7.59 -3.56 -13.09
C GLU A 40 -7.18 -2.21 -12.50
N THR A 41 -8.14 -1.34 -12.19
CA THR A 41 -7.92 -0.11 -11.45
C THR A 41 -8.25 -0.32 -9.99
N GLU A 42 -7.31 0.05 -9.10
CA GLU A 42 -7.45 -0.14 -7.67
C GLU A 42 -8.55 0.75 -7.08
N ARG A 43 -9.42 0.14 -6.31
CA ARG A 43 -10.54 0.84 -5.64
C ARG A 43 -10.23 1.25 -4.21
N TYR A 44 -9.24 0.58 -3.59
CA TYR A 44 -8.91 0.75 -2.18
C TYR A 44 -7.43 1.02 -2.00
N SER A 45 -7.10 1.83 -1.00
CA SER A 45 -5.76 1.84 -0.41
C SER A 45 -5.75 0.81 0.72
N TYR A 46 -4.75 -0.06 0.73
CA TYR A 46 -4.62 -1.15 1.71
C TYR A 46 -3.41 -0.94 2.60
N PHE A 47 -3.62 -1.10 3.89
CA PHE A 47 -2.57 -1.14 4.90
C PHE A 47 -2.49 -2.55 5.50
N VAL A 48 -1.30 -3.14 5.51
CA VAL A 48 -1.05 -4.47 6.04
C VAL A 48 -0.86 -4.36 7.55
N PHE A 49 -1.86 -4.81 8.32
CA PHE A 49 -1.78 -4.86 9.78
C PHE A 49 -1.05 -6.13 10.24
N GLU A 50 -1.41 -7.29 9.66
CA GLU A 50 -0.81 -8.59 9.92
C GLU A 50 -0.76 -9.36 8.61
N GLY A 51 0.35 -10.03 8.34
CA GLY A 51 0.55 -10.84 7.15
C GLY A 51 1.50 -10.24 6.12
N ILE A 52 1.48 -10.78 4.92
CA ILE A 52 2.40 -10.39 3.83
C ILE A 52 1.66 -10.45 2.50
N LEU A 53 1.84 -9.41 1.69
CA LEU A 53 1.41 -9.39 0.29
C LEU A 53 2.63 -9.48 -0.62
N ARG A 54 2.49 -10.18 -1.74
CA ARG A 54 3.46 -10.13 -2.84
C ARG A 54 2.94 -9.28 -3.99
N CYS A 55 3.82 -8.53 -4.63
CA CYS A 55 3.58 -7.85 -5.90
C CYS A 55 4.32 -8.62 -6.98
N TRP A 56 3.61 -9.08 -8.00
CA TRP A 56 4.17 -9.94 -9.03
C TRP A 56 3.53 -9.70 -10.40
N LEU A 57 4.25 -10.05 -11.44
CA LEU A 57 3.82 -9.97 -12.83
C LEU A 57 4.30 -11.22 -13.59
N LEU A 58 3.78 -11.41 -14.79
CA LEU A 58 4.33 -12.39 -15.71
C LEU A 58 5.47 -11.76 -16.51
N ASN A 59 6.61 -12.45 -16.58
CA ASN A 59 7.69 -12.06 -17.47
C ASN A 59 7.36 -12.43 -18.93
N TYR A 60 8.26 -12.11 -19.86
CA TYR A 60 8.05 -12.38 -21.28
C TYR A 60 7.95 -13.89 -21.62
N ASN A 61 8.41 -14.78 -20.73
CA ASN A 61 8.26 -16.24 -20.88
C ASN A 61 6.93 -16.76 -20.30
N GLY A 62 6.11 -15.90 -19.70
CA GLY A 62 4.87 -16.29 -19.02
C GLY A 62 5.07 -16.86 -17.62
N GLU A 63 6.24 -16.64 -16.98
CA GLU A 63 6.55 -17.10 -15.64
C GLU A 63 6.24 -15.99 -14.62
N GLU A 64 5.72 -16.38 -13.45
CA GLU A 64 5.48 -15.46 -12.35
C GLU A 64 6.79 -14.92 -11.78
N GLN A 65 6.92 -13.61 -11.74
CA GLN A 65 8.05 -12.92 -11.13
C GLN A 65 7.60 -11.98 -10.03
N THR A 66 7.95 -12.33 -8.79
CA THR A 66 7.71 -11.46 -7.63
C THR A 66 8.83 -10.43 -7.55
N PHE A 67 8.47 -9.16 -7.50
CA PHE A 67 9.43 -8.07 -7.43
C PHE A 67 9.36 -7.27 -6.12
N TRP A 68 8.29 -7.41 -5.33
CA TRP A 68 8.11 -6.69 -4.08
C TRP A 68 7.25 -7.45 -3.08
N PHE A 69 7.51 -7.22 -1.79
CA PHE A 69 6.68 -7.68 -0.68
C PHE A 69 6.22 -6.50 0.17
N CYS A 70 4.92 -6.43 0.43
CA CYS A 70 4.34 -5.50 1.39
C CYS A 70 4.18 -6.25 2.71
N LYS A 71 4.92 -5.81 3.71
CA LYS A 71 4.96 -6.40 5.05
C LYS A 71 4.05 -5.64 6.02
N GLU A 72 3.90 -6.18 7.20
CA GLU A 72 3.23 -5.51 8.33
C GLU A 72 3.75 -4.07 8.51
N GLY A 73 2.84 -3.16 8.79
CA GLY A 73 3.15 -1.73 8.98
C GLY A 73 3.36 -0.95 7.68
N THR A 74 3.06 -1.52 6.50
CA THR A 74 3.21 -0.83 5.21
C THR A 74 1.92 -0.78 4.41
N PHE A 75 1.85 0.21 3.50
CA PHE A 75 0.81 0.23 2.48
C PHE A 75 1.13 -0.71 1.31
N SER A 76 0.09 -1.19 0.65
CA SER A 76 0.23 -1.95 -0.59
C SER A 76 0.82 -1.09 -1.71
N MET A 77 1.62 -1.70 -2.57
CA MET A 77 2.12 -1.09 -3.80
C MET A 77 1.01 -0.69 -4.79
N SER A 78 -0.16 -1.32 -4.74
CA SER A 78 -1.31 -0.95 -5.56
C SER A 78 -1.82 0.48 -5.28
N ASN A 79 -1.31 1.12 -4.23
CA ASN A 79 -1.61 2.51 -3.91
C ASN A 79 -1.29 3.49 -5.05
N ILE A 80 -0.37 3.16 -5.96
CA ILE A 80 -0.08 3.93 -7.17
C ILE A 80 -1.30 3.94 -8.10
N SER A 81 -1.87 2.76 -8.40
CA SER A 81 -3.09 2.63 -9.19
C SER A 81 -4.28 3.33 -8.51
N PHE A 82 -4.41 3.18 -7.20
CA PHE A 82 -5.44 3.84 -6.40
C PHE A 82 -5.32 5.37 -6.46
N THR A 83 -4.13 5.92 -6.30
CA THR A 83 -3.91 7.37 -6.26
C THR A 83 -4.14 7.99 -7.63
N LEU A 84 -3.56 7.42 -8.68
CA LEU A 84 -3.61 7.93 -10.05
C LEU A 84 -4.86 7.50 -10.82
N GLN A 85 -5.64 6.53 -10.30
CA GLN A 85 -6.78 5.92 -10.98
C GLN A 85 -6.40 5.36 -12.36
N THR A 86 -5.22 4.77 -12.44
CA THR A 86 -4.69 4.10 -13.63
C THR A 86 -4.74 2.58 -13.45
N ARG A 87 -4.68 1.85 -14.55
CA ARG A 87 -4.64 0.38 -14.50
C ARG A 87 -3.34 -0.09 -13.83
N SER A 88 -3.44 -1.10 -12.98
CA SER A 88 -2.28 -1.73 -12.36
C SER A 88 -1.46 -2.49 -13.40
N ALA A 89 -0.14 -2.30 -13.35
CA ALA A 89 0.81 -3.03 -14.19
C ALA A 89 1.23 -4.39 -13.58
N PHE A 90 0.67 -4.77 -12.42
CA PHE A 90 1.05 -5.98 -11.68
C PHE A 90 -0.09 -6.45 -10.78
N ASN A 91 0.06 -7.68 -10.31
CA ASN A 91 -0.84 -8.31 -9.36
C ASN A 91 -0.39 -8.05 -7.91
N VAL A 92 -1.33 -7.90 -6.98
CA VAL A 92 -1.08 -7.92 -5.54
C VAL A 92 -1.90 -9.04 -4.91
N GLN A 93 -1.22 -9.94 -4.21
CA GLN A 93 -1.80 -11.17 -3.68
C GLN A 93 -1.27 -11.47 -2.29
N THR A 94 -2.13 -11.95 -1.39
CA THR A 94 -1.74 -12.45 -0.06
C THR A 94 -0.97 -13.77 -0.19
N ILE A 95 0.12 -13.92 0.56
CA ILE A 95 0.89 -15.19 0.61
C ILE A 95 0.67 -15.96 1.92
N VAL A 96 0.01 -15.33 2.88
CA VAL A 96 -0.48 -15.93 4.13
C VAL A 96 -1.86 -15.33 4.45
N ASP A 97 -2.61 -15.94 5.36
CA ASP A 97 -3.81 -15.31 5.92
C ASP A 97 -3.40 -13.98 6.55
N SER A 98 -4.16 -12.94 6.23
CA SER A 98 -3.75 -11.55 6.53
C SER A 98 -4.90 -10.75 7.12
N VAL A 99 -4.55 -9.78 7.95
CA VAL A 99 -5.43 -8.73 8.46
C VAL A 99 -5.03 -7.43 7.79
N ILE A 100 -5.97 -6.82 7.08
CA ILE A 100 -5.73 -5.64 6.26
C ILE A 100 -6.74 -4.56 6.65
N TYR A 101 -6.31 -3.32 6.69
CA TYR A 101 -7.19 -2.16 6.74
C TYR A 101 -7.28 -1.55 5.35
N ARG A 102 -8.49 -1.21 4.91
CA ARG A 102 -8.71 -0.57 3.62
C ARG A 102 -9.56 0.69 3.74
N ILE A 103 -9.37 1.58 2.79
CA ILE A 103 -10.12 2.82 2.64
C ILE A 103 -10.38 3.08 1.17
N ASP A 104 -11.59 3.47 0.80
CA ASP A 104 -11.93 3.81 -0.57
C ASP A 104 -11.63 5.28 -0.92
N LYS A 105 -11.75 5.62 -2.20
CA LYS A 105 -11.43 6.98 -2.70
C LYS A 105 -12.35 8.05 -2.11
N LYS A 106 -13.62 7.77 -1.91
CA LYS A 106 -14.58 8.69 -1.32
C LYS A 106 -14.21 8.96 0.14
N GLN A 107 -13.97 7.90 0.90
CA GLN A 107 -13.57 7.98 2.30
C GLN A 107 -12.23 8.72 2.48
N VAL A 108 -11.26 8.53 1.57
CA VAL A 108 -10.00 9.30 1.58
C VAL A 108 -10.26 10.79 1.41
N ASN A 109 -11.13 11.18 0.47
CA ASN A 109 -11.46 12.59 0.26
C ASN A 109 -12.18 13.19 1.47
N GLU A 110 -13.09 12.45 2.09
CA GLU A 110 -13.77 12.86 3.32
C GLU A 110 -12.77 13.00 4.48
N LEU A 111 -11.84 12.06 4.61
CA LEU A 111 -10.77 12.09 5.61
C LEU A 111 -9.86 13.30 5.43
N TYR A 112 -9.48 13.64 4.20
CA TYR A 112 -8.68 14.85 3.91
C TYR A 112 -9.41 16.15 4.27
N THR A 113 -10.73 16.17 4.13
CA THR A 113 -11.55 17.31 4.55
C THR A 113 -11.64 17.39 6.08
N ALA A 114 -11.82 16.27 6.74
CA ALA A 114 -11.94 16.19 8.20
C ALA A 114 -10.59 16.44 8.92
N ILE A 115 -9.49 15.92 8.36
CA ILE A 115 -8.14 16.05 8.93
C ILE A 115 -7.16 16.42 7.80
N PRO A 116 -7.05 17.69 7.39
CA PRO A 116 -6.27 18.10 6.20
C PRO A 116 -4.79 17.64 6.22
N LYS A 117 -4.16 17.57 7.40
CA LYS A 117 -2.77 17.10 7.52
C LYS A 117 -2.55 15.65 7.10
N VAL A 118 -3.60 14.81 7.06
CA VAL A 118 -3.50 13.42 6.57
C VAL A 118 -3.06 13.38 5.12
N LYS A 119 -3.48 14.35 4.32
CA LYS A 119 -3.07 14.43 2.91
C LYS A 119 -1.56 14.55 2.79
N THR A 120 -0.96 15.48 3.53
CA THR A 120 0.52 15.67 3.54
C THR A 120 1.22 14.41 4.00
N VAL A 121 0.70 13.74 5.05
CA VAL A 121 1.27 12.48 5.55
C VAL A 121 1.26 11.39 4.46
N PHE A 122 0.17 11.23 3.73
CA PHE A 122 0.10 10.24 2.65
C PHE A 122 0.98 10.61 1.45
N GLU A 123 1.12 11.89 1.12
CA GLU A 123 2.04 12.38 0.10
C GLU A 123 3.51 12.04 0.49
N ASP A 124 3.89 12.27 1.72
CA ASP A 124 5.22 11.94 2.25
C ASP A 124 5.49 10.43 2.20
N LEU A 125 4.51 9.60 2.58
CA LEU A 125 4.63 8.13 2.49
C LEU A 125 4.82 7.65 1.05
N ASN A 126 4.08 8.21 0.11
CA ASN A 126 4.23 7.89 -1.30
C ASN A 126 5.62 8.30 -1.82
N ALA A 127 6.11 9.47 -1.41
CA ALA A 127 7.46 9.94 -1.76
C ALA A 127 8.55 9.02 -1.21
N ILE A 128 8.41 8.55 0.04
CA ILE A 128 9.33 7.58 0.66
C ILE A 128 9.31 6.25 -0.12
N LEU A 129 8.14 5.75 -0.50
CA LEU A 129 8.01 4.52 -1.28
C LEU A 129 8.69 4.66 -2.65
N LEU A 130 8.42 5.75 -3.37
CA LEU A 130 9.05 6.03 -4.66
C LEU A 130 10.58 6.09 -4.55
N ASN A 131 11.09 6.72 -3.50
CA ASN A 131 12.54 6.80 -3.27
C ASN A 131 13.16 5.43 -3.00
N LYS A 132 12.48 4.56 -2.24
CA LYS A 132 12.92 3.17 -2.02
C LYS A 132 12.97 2.37 -3.33
N LEU A 133 11.97 2.53 -4.19
CA LEU A 133 11.92 1.88 -5.50
C LEU A 133 13.03 2.37 -6.42
N LEU A 134 13.24 3.67 -6.47
CA LEU A 134 14.33 4.28 -7.26
C LEU A 134 15.69 3.79 -6.80
N LYS A 135 15.95 3.80 -5.49
CA LYS A 135 17.20 3.30 -4.92
C LYS A 135 17.44 1.84 -5.29
N ARG A 136 16.41 0.99 -5.15
CA ARG A 136 16.50 -0.42 -5.55
C ARG A 136 16.86 -0.59 -7.03
N ASN A 137 16.22 0.19 -7.93
CA ASN A 137 16.52 0.12 -9.35
C ASN A 137 17.97 0.56 -9.64
N ILE A 138 18.45 1.60 -8.98
CA ILE A 138 19.84 2.04 -9.09
C ILE A 138 20.81 0.94 -8.61
N ASP A 139 20.52 0.31 -7.49
CA ASP A 139 21.34 -0.78 -6.94
C ASP A 139 21.37 -2.00 -7.88
N LEU A 140 20.23 -2.36 -8.49
CA LEU A 140 20.17 -3.42 -9.48
C LEU A 140 21.05 -3.12 -10.71
N ILE A 141 21.09 -1.88 -11.18
CA ILE A 141 21.95 -1.47 -12.31
C ILE A 141 23.43 -1.48 -11.91
N LYS A 142 23.75 -0.98 -10.72
CA LYS A 142 25.14 -0.87 -10.25
C LYS A 142 25.80 -2.20 -9.94
N TYR A 143 25.01 -3.16 -9.45
CA TYR A 143 25.52 -4.44 -8.93
C TYR A 143 25.05 -5.64 -9.76
N SER A 144 24.41 -5.41 -10.91
CA SER A 144 24.14 -6.48 -11.87
C SER A 144 25.44 -6.96 -12.48
N PRO A 145 25.81 -8.24 -12.40
CA PRO A 145 26.94 -8.76 -13.16
C PRO A 145 26.66 -8.60 -14.65
N GLU A 146 27.67 -8.21 -15.43
CA GLU A 146 27.61 -8.18 -16.89
C GLU A 146 27.38 -9.59 -17.48
#